data_2aacb5f3dac9d9ab258ed1d794436269
#
_entry.id   2aacb5f3dac9d9ab258ed1d794436269
#
_cell.length_a   1.000
_cell.length_b   1.000
_cell.length_c   1.000
_cell.angle_alpha   90.00
_cell.angle_beta   90.00
_cell.angle_gamma   90.00
#
_symmetry.space_group_name_H-M   'P 1'
#
loop_
_entity.id
_entity.type
_entity.pdbx_description
1 polymer ?
#
loop_
_entity_poly.entity_id
_entity_poly.type
_entity_poly.pdbx_seq_one_letter_code
_entity_poly.pdbx_strand_id
1 'polypeptide(L)'
;TSEWLSHNRHLPLEDVTEVSEEELSRASLLKTPQQVLAVFRQPEEIIDFSVINHSLCLALDDVQDPGNLGTIIRLADWFGIEHIFCSPNTVDVYNPKSVQATMGGIARVKLHYTSLPELIGSLTDIPVYGTFLDGENIYGHPLSKNGLIVMGNEGNGIGEEVKQFINHKLYIPNYPADRETS
;
A
#
# COMPACT_ATOMS: atom_id res chain seq x y z
N THR A 1 -25.88 10.55 -10.25
CA THR A 1 -27.26 11.02 -10.10
C THR A 1 -27.39 12.48 -10.51
N SER A 2 -28.60 12.95 -10.81
CA SER A 2 -28.91 14.36 -11.19
C SER A 2 -28.41 15.34 -10.12
N GLU A 3 -28.57 15.02 -8.85
CA GLU A 3 -28.11 15.86 -7.75
C GLU A 3 -26.60 16.08 -7.78
N TRP A 4 -25.82 15.00 -7.94
CA TRP A 4 -24.38 15.10 -8.04
C TRP A 4 -23.92 15.91 -9.26
N LEU A 5 -24.55 15.70 -10.42
CA LEU A 5 -24.26 16.44 -11.66
C LEU A 5 -24.52 17.93 -11.50
N SER A 6 -25.57 18.32 -10.79
CA SER A 6 -25.91 19.73 -10.56
C SER A 6 -24.81 20.49 -9.81
N HIS A 7 -24.06 19.83 -8.95
CA HIS A 7 -22.95 20.39 -8.16
C HIS A 7 -21.58 20.30 -8.87
N ASN A 8 -21.47 19.47 -9.92
CA ASN A 8 -20.18 19.14 -10.56
C ASN A 8 -20.16 19.47 -12.07
N ARG A 9 -20.85 20.53 -12.49
CA ARG A 9 -20.99 20.96 -13.91
C ARG A 9 -19.68 21.36 -14.59
N HIS A 10 -18.60 21.57 -13.82
CA HIS A 10 -17.28 21.93 -14.33
C HIS A 10 -16.48 20.74 -14.89
N LEU A 11 -16.96 19.53 -14.68
CA LEU A 11 -16.30 18.31 -15.18
C LEU A 11 -16.65 18.07 -16.66
N PRO A 12 -15.71 17.50 -17.46
CA PRO A 12 -16.01 17.06 -18.81
C PRO A 12 -17.06 15.95 -18.75
N LEU A 13 -18.18 16.13 -19.45
CA LEU A 13 -19.33 15.24 -19.39
C LEU A 13 -19.37 14.20 -20.52
N GLU A 14 -18.31 14.12 -21.35
CA GLU A 14 -18.27 13.22 -22.52
C GLU A 14 -18.46 11.75 -22.17
N ASP A 15 -18.00 11.32 -21.00
CA ASP A 15 -18.09 9.94 -20.51
C ASP A 15 -19.02 9.79 -19.30
N VAL A 16 -19.98 10.70 -19.12
CA VAL A 16 -20.88 10.66 -17.97
C VAL A 16 -22.26 10.15 -18.38
N THR A 17 -22.70 9.10 -17.72
CA THR A 17 -24.04 8.53 -17.85
C THR A 17 -24.85 8.88 -16.60
N GLU A 18 -25.97 9.58 -16.76
CA GLU A 18 -26.89 9.82 -15.67
C GLU A 18 -27.75 8.58 -15.43
N VAL A 19 -27.82 8.15 -14.19
CA VAL A 19 -28.56 6.96 -13.74
C VAL A 19 -29.39 7.27 -12.50
N SER A 20 -30.41 6.47 -12.27
CA SER A 20 -31.19 6.52 -11.02
C SER A 20 -30.39 5.98 -9.84
N GLU A 21 -30.83 6.29 -8.64
CA GLU A 21 -30.21 5.75 -7.41
C GLU A 21 -30.31 4.21 -7.35
N GLU A 22 -31.40 3.64 -7.86
CA GLU A 22 -31.59 2.20 -7.92
C GLU A 22 -30.57 1.53 -8.88
N GLU A 23 -30.37 2.11 -10.05
CA GLU A 23 -29.37 1.62 -11.01
C GLU A 23 -27.96 1.74 -10.47
N LEU A 24 -27.63 2.87 -9.83
CA LEU A 24 -26.34 3.09 -9.18
C LEU A 24 -26.11 2.09 -8.04
N SER A 25 -27.15 1.79 -7.25
CA SER A 25 -27.08 0.81 -6.17
C SER A 25 -26.81 -0.61 -6.70
N ARG A 26 -27.37 -0.97 -7.84
CA ARG A 26 -27.09 -2.29 -8.48
C ARG A 26 -25.69 -2.38 -9.06
N ALA A 27 -25.15 -1.26 -9.54
CA ALA A 27 -23.79 -1.21 -10.10
C ALA A 27 -22.71 -1.11 -9.02
N SER A 28 -23.03 -0.57 -7.85
CA SER A 28 -22.08 -0.34 -6.78
C SER A 28 -21.76 -1.63 -6.01
N LEU A 29 -20.49 -1.79 -5.63
CA LEU A 29 -20.02 -2.84 -4.71
C LEU A 29 -20.11 -2.41 -3.22
N LEU A 30 -20.53 -1.18 -2.94
CA LEU A 30 -20.68 -0.66 -1.58
C LEU A 30 -22.05 -1.03 -0.99
N LYS A 31 -22.08 -1.33 0.30
CA LYS A 31 -23.34 -1.55 1.05
C LYS A 31 -24.23 -0.30 1.06
N THR A 32 -23.59 0.87 1.10
CA THR A 32 -24.25 2.17 1.02
C THR A 32 -23.62 2.93 -0.13
N PRO A 33 -24.21 2.86 -1.33
CA PRO A 33 -23.70 3.55 -2.51
C PRO A 33 -23.66 5.06 -2.31
N GLN A 34 -22.67 5.68 -2.89
CA GLN A 34 -22.57 7.13 -3.00
C GLN A 34 -23.33 7.61 -4.26
N GLN A 35 -23.41 8.92 -4.45
CA GLN A 35 -24.13 9.53 -5.59
C GLN A 35 -23.43 9.39 -6.94
N VAL A 36 -22.19 8.87 -6.96
CA VAL A 36 -21.36 8.69 -8.16
C VAL A 36 -20.59 7.38 -8.08
N LEU A 37 -20.41 6.75 -9.22
CA LEU A 37 -19.50 5.62 -9.45
C LEU A 37 -18.61 6.00 -10.63
N ALA A 38 -17.31 5.84 -10.48
CA ALA A 38 -16.34 6.12 -11.53
C ALA A 38 -15.55 4.85 -11.86
N VAL A 39 -15.34 4.63 -13.16
CA VAL A 39 -14.51 3.53 -13.67
C VAL A 39 -13.27 4.13 -14.32
N PHE A 40 -12.09 3.69 -13.89
CA PHE A 40 -10.80 4.13 -14.41
C PHE A 40 -10.06 2.98 -15.06
N ARG A 41 -9.25 3.29 -16.07
CA ARG A 41 -8.27 2.33 -16.58
C ARG A 41 -7.18 2.16 -15.53
N GLN A 42 -6.75 0.92 -15.33
CA GLN A 42 -5.57 0.66 -14.52
C GLN A 42 -4.32 1.17 -15.26
N PRO A 43 -3.42 1.90 -14.59
CA PRO A 43 -2.18 2.35 -15.21
C PRO A 43 -1.29 1.13 -15.56
N GLU A 44 -0.70 1.15 -16.75
CA GLU A 44 0.38 0.23 -17.11
C GLU A 44 1.70 0.90 -16.71
N GLU A 45 2.28 0.46 -15.60
CA GLU A 45 3.53 1.01 -15.12
C GLU A 45 4.70 0.06 -15.40
N ILE A 46 5.77 0.60 -16.00
CA ILE A 46 7.06 -0.08 -16.07
C ILE A 46 7.70 0.07 -14.70
N ILE A 47 8.05 -1.07 -14.09
CA ILE A 47 8.70 -1.08 -12.78
C ILE A 47 10.14 -0.62 -12.93
N ASP A 48 10.47 0.52 -12.33
CA ASP A 48 11.85 0.99 -12.20
C ASP A 48 12.36 0.70 -10.78
N PHE A 49 13.12 -0.37 -10.62
CA PHE A 49 13.68 -0.75 -9.32
C PHE A 49 14.79 0.21 -8.84
N SER A 50 15.33 1.04 -9.72
CA SER A 50 16.40 1.98 -9.35
C SER A 50 15.92 3.07 -8.38
N VAL A 51 14.62 3.27 -8.24
CA VAL A 51 14.03 4.22 -7.27
C VAL A 51 14.47 3.93 -5.83
N ILE A 52 14.72 2.65 -5.49
CA ILE A 52 15.16 2.24 -4.15
C ILE A 52 16.53 2.83 -3.79
N ASN A 53 17.37 3.12 -4.80
CA ASN A 53 18.70 3.72 -4.59
C ASN A 53 18.61 5.20 -4.13
N HIS A 54 17.50 5.86 -4.37
CA HIS A 54 17.36 7.31 -4.17
C HIS A 54 16.24 7.69 -3.20
N SER A 55 15.31 6.78 -2.95
CA SER A 55 14.13 7.01 -2.12
C SER A 55 13.91 5.88 -1.12
N LEU A 56 13.23 6.21 -0.03
CA LEU A 56 12.71 5.21 0.89
C LEU A 56 11.44 4.59 0.29
N CYS A 57 11.45 3.27 0.18
CA CYS A 57 10.33 2.49 -0.35
C CYS A 57 9.83 1.49 0.71
N LEU A 58 8.63 0.97 0.53
CA LEU A 58 8.10 -0.15 1.32
C LEU A 58 8.15 -1.44 0.52
N ALA A 59 8.30 -2.56 1.23
CA ALA A 59 8.03 -3.91 0.71
C ALA A 59 7.02 -4.61 1.61
N LEU A 60 5.99 -5.19 1.02
CA LEU A 60 4.91 -5.88 1.73
C LEU A 60 4.95 -7.36 1.37
N ASP A 61 5.27 -8.17 2.36
CA ASP A 61 5.38 -9.61 2.21
C ASP A 61 4.13 -10.28 2.75
N ASP A 62 3.27 -10.74 1.81
CA ASP A 62 2.05 -11.50 2.09
C ASP A 62 1.01 -10.76 2.95
N VAL A 63 0.88 -9.44 2.77
CA VAL A 63 -0.20 -8.65 3.40
C VAL A 63 -1.53 -8.99 2.73
N GLN A 64 -2.43 -9.66 3.44
CA GLN A 64 -3.65 -10.24 2.88
C GLN A 64 -4.92 -9.45 3.19
N ASP A 65 -4.94 -8.65 4.26
CA ASP A 65 -6.12 -7.85 4.57
C ASP A 65 -6.17 -6.58 3.72
N PRO A 66 -7.26 -6.37 2.94
CA PRO A 66 -7.39 -5.20 2.07
C PRO A 66 -7.50 -3.87 2.83
N GLY A 67 -7.98 -3.91 4.08
CA GLY A 67 -8.03 -2.73 4.94
C GLY A 67 -6.64 -2.32 5.41
N ASN A 68 -5.80 -3.28 5.77
CA ASN A 68 -4.40 -3.06 6.14
C ASN A 68 -3.60 -2.52 4.96
N LEU A 69 -3.73 -3.14 3.77
CA LEU A 69 -3.10 -2.62 2.56
C LEU A 69 -3.50 -1.17 2.29
N GLY A 70 -4.80 -0.87 2.32
CA GLY A 70 -5.28 0.50 2.10
C GLY A 70 -4.77 1.50 3.14
N THR A 71 -4.65 1.08 4.40
CA THR A 71 -4.09 1.90 5.48
C THR A 71 -2.60 2.16 5.26
N ILE A 72 -1.83 1.15 4.85
CA ILE A 72 -0.41 1.30 4.53
C ILE A 72 -0.21 2.27 3.37
N ILE A 73 -1.03 2.18 2.31
CA ILE A 73 -1.00 3.11 1.18
C ILE A 73 -1.26 4.55 1.65
N ARG A 74 -2.23 4.77 2.54
CA ARG A 74 -2.49 6.11 3.11
C ARG A 74 -1.30 6.63 3.92
N LEU A 75 -0.66 5.78 4.71
CA LEU A 75 0.53 6.17 5.47
C LEU A 75 1.69 6.49 4.52
N ALA A 76 1.91 5.68 3.48
CA ALA A 76 2.91 5.92 2.46
C ALA A 76 2.69 7.29 1.78
N ASP A 77 1.47 7.57 1.33
CA ASP A 77 1.07 8.87 0.77
C ASP A 77 1.34 10.03 1.74
N TRP A 78 0.96 9.86 3.01
CA TRP A 78 1.14 10.89 4.04
C TRP A 78 2.61 11.21 4.32
N PHE A 79 3.46 10.20 4.30
CA PHE A 79 4.90 10.36 4.55
C PHE A 79 5.74 10.56 3.29
N GLY A 80 5.13 10.67 2.12
CA GLY A 80 5.83 10.91 0.85
C GLY A 80 6.59 9.67 0.33
N ILE A 81 6.15 8.47 0.70
CA ILE A 81 6.67 7.22 0.13
C ILE A 81 5.87 6.90 -1.12
N GLU A 82 6.48 7.03 -2.29
CA GLU A 82 5.79 6.91 -3.57
C GLU A 82 5.71 5.48 -4.09
N HIS A 83 6.57 4.57 -3.63
CA HIS A 83 6.69 3.22 -4.16
C HIS A 83 6.55 2.14 -3.09
N ILE A 84 5.66 1.18 -3.36
CA ILE A 84 5.45 -0.02 -2.53
C ILE A 84 5.64 -1.25 -3.41
N PHE A 85 6.53 -2.15 -3.01
CA PHE A 85 6.77 -3.44 -3.66
C PHE A 85 6.01 -4.53 -2.90
N CYS A 86 5.13 -5.24 -3.57
CA CYS A 86 4.28 -6.27 -2.97
C CYS A 86 4.70 -7.65 -3.45
N SER A 87 4.74 -8.63 -2.55
CA SER A 87 4.83 -10.03 -2.96
C SER A 87 3.60 -10.44 -3.78
N PRO A 88 3.69 -11.46 -4.65
CA PRO A 88 2.56 -11.90 -5.48
C PRO A 88 1.32 -12.34 -4.69
N ASN A 89 1.51 -12.76 -3.43
CA ASN A 89 0.42 -13.18 -2.55
C ASN A 89 -0.22 -12.02 -1.77
N THR A 90 0.35 -10.82 -1.82
CA THR A 90 -0.28 -9.63 -1.24
C THR A 90 -1.60 -9.34 -1.94
N VAL A 91 -2.63 -8.99 -1.18
CA VAL A 91 -3.96 -8.69 -1.70
C VAL A 91 -3.91 -7.64 -2.81
N ASP A 92 -4.74 -7.83 -3.83
CA ASP A 92 -4.81 -6.89 -4.97
C ASP A 92 -5.24 -5.49 -4.50
N VAL A 93 -4.45 -4.48 -4.88
CA VAL A 93 -4.75 -3.07 -4.59
C VAL A 93 -6.07 -2.62 -5.20
N TYR A 94 -6.47 -3.21 -6.32
CA TYR A 94 -7.74 -2.92 -7.00
C TYR A 94 -8.93 -3.69 -6.43
N ASN A 95 -8.73 -4.51 -5.39
CA ASN A 95 -9.84 -5.02 -4.61
C ASN A 95 -10.70 -3.85 -4.09
N PRO A 96 -12.03 -3.88 -4.24
CA PRO A 96 -12.90 -2.77 -3.85
C PRO A 96 -12.72 -2.27 -2.40
N LYS A 97 -12.40 -3.18 -1.48
CA LYS A 97 -12.12 -2.81 -0.08
C LYS A 97 -10.77 -2.11 0.06
N SER A 98 -9.74 -2.56 -0.68
CA SER A 98 -8.44 -1.87 -0.72
C SER A 98 -8.61 -0.46 -1.27
N VAL A 99 -9.24 -0.32 -2.44
CA VAL A 99 -9.49 0.99 -3.08
C VAL A 99 -10.20 1.94 -2.12
N GLN A 100 -11.26 1.48 -1.45
CA GLN A 100 -12.00 2.28 -0.47
C GLN A 100 -11.11 2.69 0.71
N ALA A 101 -10.31 1.76 1.23
CA ALA A 101 -9.46 2.00 2.40
C ALA A 101 -8.31 2.96 2.11
N THR A 102 -7.86 3.09 0.84
CA THR A 102 -6.80 4.04 0.46
C THR A 102 -7.22 5.50 0.59
N MET A 103 -8.52 5.81 0.62
CA MET A 103 -9.05 7.19 0.66
C MET A 103 -8.44 8.09 -0.44
N GLY A 104 -8.21 7.51 -1.63
CA GLY A 104 -7.62 8.20 -2.78
C GLY A 104 -6.08 8.16 -2.85
N GLY A 105 -5.38 7.62 -1.86
CA GLY A 105 -3.91 7.45 -1.88
C GLY A 105 -3.42 6.59 -3.06
N ILE A 106 -4.26 5.66 -3.53
CA ILE A 106 -3.99 4.82 -4.71
C ILE A 106 -3.63 5.60 -6.00
N ALA A 107 -4.05 6.87 -6.10
CA ALA A 107 -3.73 7.72 -7.25
C ALA A 107 -2.33 8.34 -7.17
N ARG A 108 -1.64 8.26 -6.02
CA ARG A 108 -0.34 8.90 -5.77
C ARG A 108 0.76 7.92 -5.39
N VAL A 109 0.40 6.77 -4.81
CA VAL A 109 1.34 5.72 -4.44
C VAL A 109 1.28 4.60 -5.47
N LYS A 110 2.44 4.21 -5.97
CA LYS A 110 2.62 3.17 -6.99
C LYS A 110 2.88 1.83 -6.34
N LEU A 111 2.06 0.84 -6.66
CA LEU A 111 2.24 -0.53 -6.18
C LEU A 111 2.80 -1.43 -7.28
N HIS A 112 3.85 -2.17 -6.95
CA HIS A 112 4.56 -3.06 -7.87
C HIS A 112 4.52 -4.48 -7.31
N TYR A 113 3.81 -5.38 -7.98
CA TYR A 113 3.77 -6.80 -7.59
C TYR A 113 4.94 -7.54 -8.23
N THR A 114 5.83 -8.10 -7.41
CA THR A 114 7.06 -8.75 -7.84
C THR A 114 7.56 -9.78 -6.84
N SER A 115 8.50 -10.63 -7.24
CA SER A 115 9.24 -11.51 -6.34
C SER A 115 10.14 -10.68 -5.42
N LEU A 116 9.77 -10.54 -4.14
CA LEU A 116 10.56 -9.80 -3.16
C LEU A 116 11.95 -10.40 -2.93
N PRO A 117 12.14 -11.75 -2.85
CA PRO A 117 13.46 -12.33 -2.73
C PRO A 117 14.38 -11.97 -3.92
N GLU A 118 13.87 -12.01 -5.15
CA GLU A 118 14.64 -11.64 -6.34
C GLU A 118 14.97 -10.14 -6.36
N LEU A 119 13.99 -9.30 -6.06
CA LEU A 119 14.19 -7.86 -5.97
C LEU A 119 15.26 -7.52 -4.94
N ILE A 120 15.07 -7.96 -3.69
CA ILE A 120 15.95 -7.60 -2.57
C ILE A 120 17.34 -8.22 -2.76
N GLY A 121 17.42 -9.46 -3.26
CA GLY A 121 18.68 -10.13 -3.57
C GLY A 121 19.49 -9.44 -4.68
N SER A 122 18.86 -8.62 -5.52
CA SER A 122 19.55 -7.83 -6.55
C SER A 122 20.11 -6.50 -6.04
N LEU A 123 19.69 -6.04 -4.85
CA LEU A 123 20.13 -4.77 -4.27
C LEU A 123 21.56 -4.90 -3.72
N THR A 124 22.44 -3.98 -4.12
CA THR A 124 23.81 -3.92 -3.62
C THR A 124 24.01 -2.65 -2.82
N ASP A 125 24.53 -2.77 -1.61
CA ASP A 125 24.81 -1.64 -0.69
C ASP A 125 23.60 -0.75 -0.36
N ILE A 126 22.40 -1.33 -0.44
CA ILE A 126 21.14 -0.66 -0.10
C ILE A 126 20.66 -1.14 1.27
N PRO A 127 20.27 -0.22 2.18
CA PRO A 127 19.67 -0.60 3.46
C PRO A 127 18.33 -1.31 3.26
N VAL A 128 18.20 -2.52 3.80
CA VAL A 128 16.96 -3.29 3.83
C VAL A 128 16.59 -3.52 5.29
N TYR A 129 15.60 -2.78 5.75
CA TYR A 129 15.08 -2.84 7.10
C TYR A 129 13.92 -3.81 7.17
N GLY A 130 13.92 -4.71 8.12
CA GLY A 130 12.77 -5.58 8.43
C GLY A 130 12.23 -5.31 9.82
N THR A 131 10.92 -5.39 10.00
CA THR A 131 10.28 -5.23 11.31
C THR A 131 10.18 -6.57 12.02
N PHE A 132 10.82 -6.67 13.20
CA PHE A 132 10.89 -7.88 14.01
C PHE A 132 10.68 -7.58 15.50
N LEU A 133 10.25 -8.59 16.26
CA LEU A 133 10.12 -8.47 17.72
C LEU A 133 11.48 -8.47 18.44
N ASP A 134 12.51 -9.08 17.81
CA ASP A 134 13.90 -9.18 18.30
C ASP A 134 14.85 -8.18 17.63
N GLY A 135 14.33 -7.14 17.02
CA GLY A 135 15.12 -6.10 16.35
C GLY A 135 15.65 -5.00 17.27
N GLU A 136 16.46 -4.11 16.70
CA GLU A 136 16.90 -2.89 17.39
C GLU A 136 15.75 -1.87 17.46
N ASN A 137 15.69 -1.13 18.58
CA ASN A 137 14.65 -0.10 18.75
C ASN A 137 14.79 0.98 17.67
N ILE A 138 13.74 1.15 16.87
CA ILE A 138 13.71 2.11 15.75
C ILE A 138 14.03 3.55 16.16
N TYR A 139 13.66 3.97 17.38
CA TYR A 139 13.88 5.34 17.85
C TYR A 139 15.34 5.64 18.18
N GLY A 140 16.17 4.62 18.35
CA GLY A 140 17.61 4.76 18.58
C GLY A 140 18.47 4.44 17.35
N HIS A 141 17.87 3.98 16.27
CA HIS A 141 18.59 3.54 15.09
C HIS A 141 18.66 4.66 14.02
N PRO A 142 19.84 4.99 13.48
CA PRO A 142 19.97 5.95 12.39
C PRO A 142 19.43 5.35 11.09
N LEU A 143 18.29 5.84 10.64
CA LEU A 143 17.68 5.39 9.39
C LEU A 143 18.27 6.15 8.20
N SER A 144 18.44 5.46 7.07
CA SER A 144 18.79 6.06 5.80
C SER A 144 17.59 6.78 5.17
N LYS A 145 17.88 7.74 4.27
CA LYS A 145 16.86 8.42 3.46
C LYS A 145 16.42 7.61 2.24
N ASN A 146 17.12 6.54 1.92
CA ASN A 146 16.83 5.60 0.83
C ASN A 146 16.84 4.18 1.38
N GLY A 147 16.35 3.25 0.59
CA GLY A 147 16.30 1.83 0.93
C GLY A 147 14.89 1.28 1.03
N LEU A 148 14.76 0.13 1.65
CA LEU A 148 13.54 -0.64 1.68
C LEU A 148 13.16 -0.99 3.12
N ILE A 149 11.92 -0.67 3.51
CA ILE A 149 11.35 -1.16 4.77
C ILE A 149 10.43 -2.33 4.44
N VAL A 150 10.75 -3.50 4.96
CA VAL A 150 9.98 -4.73 4.75
C VAL A 150 9.03 -4.93 5.92
N MET A 151 7.77 -5.10 5.61
CA MET A 151 6.70 -5.45 6.54
C MET A 151 6.09 -6.78 6.10
N GLY A 152 5.89 -7.68 7.05
CA GLY A 152 5.34 -9.00 6.78
C GLY A 152 3.85 -9.12 7.03
N ASN A 153 3.35 -10.34 6.84
CA ASN A 153 1.99 -10.76 7.15
C ASN A 153 1.66 -10.56 8.64
N GLU A 154 0.42 -10.24 8.93
CA GLU A 154 -0.07 -9.93 10.28
C GLU A 154 0.08 -11.12 11.26
N GLY A 155 -0.07 -12.35 10.78
CA GLY A 155 0.03 -13.55 11.60
C GLY A 155 1.40 -14.22 11.57
N ASN A 156 2.05 -14.22 10.40
CA ASN A 156 3.27 -15.02 10.16
C ASN A 156 4.54 -14.16 10.10
N GLY A 157 4.40 -12.83 10.06
CA GLY A 157 5.52 -11.92 9.90
C GLY A 157 6.13 -12.00 8.50
N ILE A 158 7.43 -11.70 8.40
CA ILE A 158 8.19 -11.74 7.15
C ILE A 158 8.60 -13.19 6.86
N GLY A 159 8.37 -13.66 5.64
CA GLY A 159 8.72 -15.01 5.19
C GLY A 159 10.23 -15.29 5.19
N GLU A 160 10.61 -16.57 5.39
CA GLU A 160 12.01 -16.97 5.51
C GLU A 160 12.84 -16.64 4.25
N GLU A 161 12.21 -16.71 3.06
CA GLU A 161 12.85 -16.40 1.79
C GLU A 161 13.22 -14.90 1.67
N VAL A 162 12.46 -14.02 2.33
CA VAL A 162 12.73 -12.57 2.38
C VAL A 162 13.67 -12.24 3.52
N LYS A 163 13.52 -12.86 4.68
CA LYS A 163 14.33 -12.61 5.90
C LYS A 163 15.83 -12.69 5.66
N GLN A 164 16.31 -13.63 4.83
CA GLN A 164 17.72 -13.84 4.57
C GLN A 164 18.42 -12.63 3.91
N PHE A 165 17.66 -11.74 3.30
CA PHE A 165 18.17 -10.53 2.63
C PHE A 165 18.06 -9.27 3.49
N ILE A 166 17.44 -9.35 4.67
CA ILE A 166 17.31 -8.21 5.58
C ILE A 166 18.64 -7.99 6.29
N ASN A 167 19.19 -6.79 6.15
CA ASN A 167 20.47 -6.44 6.76
C ASN A 167 20.32 -5.58 8.03
N HIS A 168 19.12 -5.04 8.31
CA HIS A 168 18.80 -4.30 9.53
C HIS A 168 17.48 -4.78 10.12
N LYS A 169 17.52 -5.37 11.30
CA LYS A 169 16.30 -5.75 12.03
C LYS A 169 15.88 -4.63 12.95
N LEU A 170 14.67 -4.12 12.76
CA LEU A 170 14.08 -3.05 13.55
C LEU A 170 12.95 -3.57 14.44
N TYR A 171 12.85 -3.00 15.62
CA TYR A 171 11.76 -3.22 16.55
C TYR A 171 11.01 -1.91 16.79
N ILE A 172 9.69 -1.96 16.65
CA ILE A 172 8.81 -0.85 17.01
C ILE A 172 8.24 -1.17 18.39
N PRO A 173 8.71 -0.48 19.46
CA PRO A 173 8.26 -0.77 20.81
C PRO A 173 6.80 -0.38 21.00
N ASN A 174 6.05 -1.25 21.67
CA ASN A 174 4.71 -0.95 22.16
C ASN A 174 4.79 0.02 23.36
N TYR A 175 3.72 0.75 23.58
CA TYR A 175 3.56 1.61 24.75
C TYR A 175 2.22 1.31 25.46
N PRO A 176 2.25 1.11 26.79
CA PRO A 176 3.42 0.95 27.65
C PRO A 176 4.15 -0.38 27.40
N ALA A 177 5.45 -0.39 27.69
CA ALA A 177 6.38 -1.49 27.37
C ALA A 177 6.07 -2.85 28.05
N ASP A 178 5.14 -2.89 28.97
CA ASP A 178 4.69 -4.07 29.73
C ASP A 178 3.44 -4.74 29.15
N ARG A 179 2.86 -4.22 28.05
CA ARG A 179 1.78 -4.90 27.35
C ARG A 179 2.36 -5.93 26.38
N GLU A 180 2.06 -7.21 26.63
CA GLU A 180 2.27 -8.26 25.65
C GLU A 180 1.35 -7.97 24.44
N THR A 181 1.96 -7.79 23.27
CA THR A 181 1.23 -7.77 22.01
C THR A 181 0.90 -9.21 21.62
N SER A 182 -0.36 -9.54 21.73
CA SER A 182 -0.90 -10.78 21.16
C SER A 182 -1.06 -10.66 19.65
#